data_a2c99416c172be2e0de394dceb067738
#
_entry.id   a2c99416c172be2e0de394dceb067738
#
_cell.length_a   1.000
_cell.length_b   1.000
_cell.length_c   1.000
_cell.angle_alpha   90.00
_cell.angle_beta   90.00
_cell.angle_gamma   90.00
#
_symmetry.space_group_name_H-M   'P 1'
#
loop_
_entity.id
_entity.type
_entity.pdbx_description
1 polymer ?
#
loop_
_entity_poly.entity_id
_entity_poly.type
_entity_poly.pdbx_seq_one_letter_code
_entity_poly.pdbx_strand_id
1 'polypeptide(L)'
;GEQRILDAGAGVGSLTAALVERAINEFSPQTIDTEFWEIEPILVKGLNETIHLLNNKCLKNNIDYSSKIHIENFILNSGDIIKEAGEAFDKAILNPPYLKISAKSEERSALKKLGIETGNLYSCFICIALMLLKKGGELVAITPRSFCNGPYFREFRNFLINGNNLKKISIFESRKTAFKEDKVLQENIIFHIVKGEKQGDVKISTLSSSKDIEPHIRICTFEEVIPAGNPEKFIHIITNDFQAKIAHKISQMPCSLEDLNLEISTGRVVDFRTRENLTNINESLELTTPLIYPHNFVDNVICWPIPHNKKSNALKVNQDTKSLLVPNGYYVLIKRLTAKEEQKRIVAAYYAPISGFDMIGFENKTNYIHFRNNGLDENLAKGLTAYLNSSLVDAYFRQFNGHTQVNSSDLRILRYPSIDTLKNLGKNIESFSQVEIDKSIGLF
;
A
#
# COMPACT_ATOMS: atom_id res chain seq x y z
N GLY A 1 37.80 -3.23 7.96
CA GLY A 1 37.57 -4.58 7.46
C GLY A 1 37.07 -4.55 6.03
N GLU A 2 36.84 -5.71 5.43
CA GLU A 2 36.29 -5.86 4.09
C GLU A 2 34.79 -5.55 4.07
N GLN A 3 34.32 -4.88 3.02
CA GLN A 3 32.91 -4.58 2.78
C GLN A 3 32.52 -5.04 1.37
N ARG A 4 31.62 -6.03 1.27
CA ARG A 4 31.01 -6.44 -0.01
C ARG A 4 29.64 -5.80 -0.18
N ILE A 5 29.48 -5.07 -1.27
CA ILE A 5 28.30 -4.26 -1.56
C ILE A 5 27.59 -4.78 -2.83
N LEU A 6 26.27 -5.00 -2.73
CA LEU A 6 25.41 -5.35 -3.84
C LEU A 6 24.59 -4.13 -4.27
N ASP A 7 24.63 -3.80 -5.58
CA ASP A 7 23.76 -2.81 -6.21
C ASP A 7 23.05 -3.46 -7.41
N ALA A 8 21.82 -3.93 -7.18
CA ALA A 8 21.01 -4.57 -8.20
C ALA A 8 20.02 -3.58 -8.82
N GLY A 9 20.08 -3.42 -10.14
CA GLY A 9 19.46 -2.34 -10.87
C GLY A 9 20.24 -1.05 -10.69
N ALA A 10 21.56 -1.15 -10.85
CA ALA A 10 22.51 -0.10 -10.46
C ALA A 10 22.40 1.20 -11.26
N GLY A 11 21.81 1.15 -12.47
CA GLY A 11 21.80 2.30 -13.35
C GLY A 11 23.20 2.79 -13.66
N VAL A 12 23.47 4.05 -13.40
CA VAL A 12 24.82 4.64 -13.53
C VAL A 12 25.66 4.54 -12.23
N GLY A 13 25.19 3.81 -11.21
CA GLY A 13 25.94 3.58 -9.96
C GLY A 13 25.91 4.72 -8.94
N SER A 14 24.96 5.65 -9.05
CA SER A 14 24.90 6.84 -8.17
C SER A 14 24.70 6.50 -6.69
N LEU A 15 23.90 5.47 -6.37
CA LEU A 15 23.67 5.06 -4.98
C LEU A 15 24.92 4.47 -4.37
N THR A 16 25.59 3.57 -5.09
CA THR A 16 26.87 3.00 -4.64
C THR A 16 27.94 4.07 -4.52
N ALA A 17 28.00 5.05 -5.43
CA ALA A 17 28.94 6.15 -5.31
C ALA A 17 28.76 6.94 -4.01
N ALA A 18 27.52 7.29 -3.66
CA ALA A 18 27.20 7.96 -2.40
C ALA A 18 27.54 7.11 -1.17
N LEU A 19 27.26 5.78 -1.23
CA LEU A 19 27.58 4.85 -0.15
C LEU A 19 29.09 4.73 0.07
N VAL A 20 29.87 4.56 -0.99
CA VAL A 20 31.34 4.46 -0.92
C VAL A 20 31.94 5.78 -0.42
N GLU A 21 31.46 6.93 -0.91
CA GLU A 21 31.91 8.23 -0.40
C GLU A 21 31.67 8.37 1.10
N ARG A 22 30.52 7.98 1.59
CA ARG A 22 30.20 7.97 3.02
C ARG A 22 31.07 6.99 3.78
N ALA A 23 31.33 5.80 3.24
CA ALA A 23 32.19 4.80 3.85
C ALA A 23 33.62 5.31 4.03
N ILE A 24 34.15 6.00 3.04
CA ILE A 24 35.49 6.65 3.09
C ILE A 24 35.54 7.67 4.24
N ASN A 25 34.53 8.54 4.30
CA ASN A 25 34.52 9.68 5.23
C ASN A 25 34.25 9.30 6.68
N GLU A 26 33.39 8.30 6.92
CA GLU A 26 32.91 7.97 8.26
C GLU A 26 33.56 6.71 8.87
N PHE A 27 33.99 5.75 8.04
CA PHE A 27 34.37 4.40 8.51
C PHE A 27 35.76 3.96 8.07
N SER A 28 36.31 4.54 7.00
CA SER A 28 37.62 4.20 6.41
C SER A 28 37.89 2.68 6.34
N PRO A 29 37.09 1.90 5.58
CA PRO A 29 37.29 0.48 5.41
C PRO A 29 38.64 0.18 4.72
N GLN A 30 39.19 -1.02 4.92
CA GLN A 30 40.41 -1.45 4.22
C GLN A 30 40.14 -1.84 2.79
N THR A 31 39.04 -2.53 2.56
CA THR A 31 38.63 -3.05 1.25
C THR A 31 37.15 -2.80 0.99
N ILE A 32 36.82 -2.41 -0.23
CA ILE A 32 35.45 -2.30 -0.72
C ILE A 32 35.35 -3.11 -2.02
N ASP A 33 34.50 -4.12 -2.02
CA ASP A 33 34.14 -4.91 -3.20
C ASP A 33 32.70 -4.63 -3.60
N THR A 34 32.46 -4.19 -4.84
CA THR A 34 31.13 -3.82 -5.32
C THR A 34 30.68 -4.73 -6.44
N GLU A 35 29.47 -5.24 -6.36
CA GLU A 35 28.87 -6.09 -7.40
C GLU A 35 27.61 -5.43 -7.94
N PHE A 36 27.64 -5.11 -9.24
CA PHE A 36 26.59 -4.38 -9.94
C PHE A 36 25.82 -5.28 -10.90
N TRP A 37 24.50 -5.13 -10.91
CA TRP A 37 23.60 -5.75 -11.89
C TRP A 37 22.86 -4.67 -12.64
N GLU A 38 23.09 -4.58 -13.95
CA GLU A 38 22.42 -3.60 -14.82
C GLU A 38 22.23 -4.24 -16.22
N ILE A 39 20.98 -4.22 -16.72
CA ILE A 39 20.65 -4.86 -17.99
C ILE A 39 20.76 -3.91 -19.18
N GLU A 40 20.67 -2.59 -18.96
CA GLU A 40 20.64 -1.60 -20.02
C GLU A 40 22.07 -1.18 -20.43
N PRO A 41 22.54 -1.51 -21.66
CA PRO A 41 23.92 -1.23 -22.07
C PRO A 41 24.32 0.25 -22.06
N ILE A 42 23.34 1.15 -22.26
CA ILE A 42 23.62 2.59 -22.23
C ILE A 42 23.94 3.06 -20.81
N LEU A 43 23.27 2.50 -19.78
CA LEU A 43 23.52 2.83 -18.38
C LEU A 43 24.86 2.24 -17.92
N VAL A 44 25.24 1.05 -18.43
CA VAL A 44 26.52 0.42 -18.13
C VAL A 44 27.72 1.30 -18.55
N LYS A 45 27.60 2.11 -19.60
CA LYS A 45 28.67 3.07 -19.96
C LYS A 45 28.88 4.09 -18.85
N GLY A 46 27.79 4.71 -18.34
CA GLY A 46 27.89 5.65 -17.22
C GLY A 46 28.34 4.97 -15.92
N LEU A 47 27.94 3.70 -15.70
CA LEU A 47 28.39 2.91 -14.57
C LEU A 47 29.92 2.67 -14.59
N ASN A 48 30.51 2.37 -15.75
CA ASN A 48 31.96 2.25 -15.89
C ASN A 48 32.70 3.54 -15.55
N GLU A 49 32.17 4.71 -15.95
CA GLU A 49 32.73 6.02 -15.58
C GLU A 49 32.67 6.23 -14.05
N THR A 50 31.53 5.89 -13.42
CA THR A 50 31.38 5.95 -11.98
C THR A 50 32.37 5.04 -11.26
N ILE A 51 32.54 3.82 -11.70
CA ILE A 51 33.50 2.86 -11.14
C ILE A 51 34.94 3.39 -11.25
N HIS A 52 35.31 3.98 -12.38
CA HIS A 52 36.62 4.60 -12.54
C HIS A 52 36.86 5.73 -11.52
N LEU A 53 35.84 6.60 -11.31
CA LEU A 53 35.89 7.65 -10.31
C LEU A 53 36.02 7.10 -8.89
N LEU A 54 35.27 6.04 -8.55
CA LEU A 54 35.31 5.38 -7.25
C LEU A 54 36.69 4.75 -6.98
N ASN A 55 37.25 4.05 -7.96
CA ASN A 55 38.58 3.47 -7.86
C ASN A 55 39.65 4.53 -7.54
N ASN A 56 39.65 5.63 -8.30
CA ASN A 56 40.56 6.76 -8.08
C ASN A 56 40.38 7.39 -6.68
N LYS A 57 39.14 7.49 -6.20
CA LYS A 57 38.83 8.05 -4.89
C LYS A 57 39.27 7.12 -3.74
N CYS A 58 39.01 5.82 -3.87
CA CYS A 58 39.42 4.81 -2.91
C CYS A 58 40.97 4.74 -2.83
N LEU A 59 41.64 4.71 -3.97
CA LEU A 59 43.10 4.70 -4.03
C LEU A 59 43.73 5.91 -3.30
N LYS A 60 43.19 7.10 -3.48
CA LYS A 60 43.65 8.33 -2.76
C LYS A 60 43.47 8.23 -1.24
N ASN A 61 42.58 7.37 -0.77
CA ASN A 61 42.30 7.17 0.65
C ASN A 61 42.89 5.84 1.21
N ASN A 62 43.79 5.20 0.46
CA ASN A 62 44.42 3.91 0.80
C ASN A 62 43.40 2.79 1.04
N ILE A 63 42.32 2.76 0.27
CA ILE A 63 41.29 1.72 0.29
C ILE A 63 41.43 0.88 -0.96
N ASP A 64 41.54 -0.43 -0.81
CA ASP A 64 41.52 -1.37 -1.90
C ASP A 64 40.10 -1.50 -2.44
N TYR A 65 39.91 -1.23 -3.75
CA TYR A 65 38.59 -1.21 -4.39
C TYR A 65 38.54 -2.18 -5.56
N SER A 66 37.58 -3.09 -5.51
CA SER A 66 37.26 -3.99 -6.62
C SER A 66 35.81 -3.83 -7.05
N SER A 67 35.52 -4.19 -8.30
CA SER A 67 34.17 -4.13 -8.82
C SER A 67 33.91 -5.19 -9.88
N LYS A 68 32.66 -5.68 -9.94
CA LYS A 68 32.19 -6.60 -10.97
C LYS A 68 30.85 -6.10 -11.50
N ILE A 69 30.68 -6.11 -12.83
CA ILE A 69 29.43 -5.74 -13.49
C ILE A 69 28.85 -6.97 -14.17
N HIS A 70 27.57 -7.25 -13.92
CA HIS A 70 26.77 -8.24 -14.62
C HIS A 70 25.76 -7.54 -15.52
N ILE A 71 25.90 -7.74 -16.85
CA ILE A 71 24.99 -7.16 -17.86
C ILE A 71 23.93 -8.22 -18.18
N GLU A 72 23.13 -8.56 -17.16
CA GLU A 72 22.20 -9.68 -17.17
C GLU A 72 20.95 -9.38 -16.33
N ASN A 73 19.88 -10.16 -16.54
CA ASN A 73 18.67 -10.04 -15.74
C ASN A 73 18.87 -10.62 -14.34
N PHE A 74 18.92 -9.77 -13.33
CA PHE A 74 19.15 -10.13 -11.94
C PHE A 74 18.17 -11.19 -11.41
N ILE A 75 16.90 -11.15 -11.84
CA ILE A 75 15.88 -12.11 -11.38
C ILE A 75 16.08 -13.47 -12.02
N LEU A 76 16.34 -13.52 -13.33
CA LEU A 76 16.51 -14.80 -14.03
C LEU A 76 17.76 -15.55 -13.56
N ASN A 77 18.82 -14.83 -13.22
CA ASN A 77 20.08 -15.40 -12.72
C ASN A 77 20.08 -15.63 -11.20
N SER A 78 19.05 -15.20 -10.46
CA SER A 78 19.02 -15.25 -9.00
C SER A 78 19.23 -16.64 -8.40
N GLY A 79 18.72 -17.69 -9.06
CA GLY A 79 18.91 -19.07 -8.60
C GLY A 79 20.37 -19.53 -8.60
N ASP A 80 21.12 -19.12 -9.61
CA ASP A 80 22.55 -19.45 -9.74
C ASP A 80 23.39 -18.56 -8.82
N ILE A 81 23.10 -17.27 -8.74
CA ILE A 81 23.75 -16.34 -7.81
C ILE A 81 23.62 -16.85 -6.36
N ILE A 82 22.42 -17.24 -5.93
CA ILE A 82 22.19 -17.74 -4.56
C ILE A 82 22.94 -19.05 -4.29
N LYS A 83 23.04 -19.94 -5.30
CA LYS A 83 23.80 -21.18 -5.16
C LYS A 83 25.32 -20.95 -5.10
N GLU A 84 25.84 -20.03 -5.91
CA GLU A 84 27.28 -19.78 -6.04
C GLU A 84 27.80 -18.86 -4.93
N ALA A 85 27.12 -17.74 -4.69
CA ALA A 85 27.56 -16.73 -3.73
C ALA A 85 27.05 -17.00 -2.31
N GLY A 86 25.86 -17.60 -2.15
CA GLY A 86 25.23 -17.77 -0.85
C GLY A 86 25.01 -16.43 -0.14
N GLU A 87 25.21 -16.42 1.17
CA GLU A 87 25.15 -15.20 2.00
C GLU A 87 26.50 -14.46 1.95
N ALA A 88 26.73 -13.68 0.89
CA ALA A 88 28.05 -13.11 0.58
C ALA A 88 28.21 -11.62 0.84
N PHE A 89 27.09 -10.86 0.88
CA PHE A 89 27.16 -9.40 0.92
C PHE A 89 26.95 -8.84 2.34
N ASP A 90 27.71 -7.78 2.64
CA ASP A 90 27.57 -7.03 3.90
C ASP A 90 26.52 -5.93 3.77
N LYS A 91 26.41 -5.32 2.59
CA LYS A 91 25.48 -4.24 2.29
C LYS A 91 24.78 -4.48 0.96
N ALA A 92 23.51 -4.06 0.87
CA ALA A 92 22.76 -3.94 -0.37
C ALA A 92 22.11 -2.55 -0.44
N ILE A 93 22.28 -1.86 -1.57
CA ILE A 93 21.65 -0.57 -1.81
C ILE A 93 20.89 -0.62 -3.13
N LEU A 94 19.60 -0.26 -3.12
CA LEU A 94 18.70 -0.58 -4.22
C LEU A 94 17.74 0.57 -4.56
N ASN A 95 17.65 0.88 -5.85
CA ASN A 95 16.54 1.62 -6.46
C ASN A 95 15.97 0.78 -7.61
N PRO A 96 15.26 -0.31 -7.32
CA PRO A 96 14.82 -1.27 -8.33
C PRO A 96 13.68 -0.73 -9.20
N PRO A 97 13.45 -1.29 -10.41
CA PRO A 97 12.37 -0.87 -11.30
C PRO A 97 10.98 -1.14 -10.71
N TYR A 98 10.01 -0.21 -10.91
CA TYR A 98 8.65 -0.24 -10.33
C TYR A 98 7.60 -0.83 -11.27
N LEU A 99 7.90 -1.91 -11.96
CA LEU A 99 7.01 -2.56 -12.91
C LEU A 99 6.31 -3.78 -12.32
N LYS A 100 5.13 -4.11 -12.85
CA LYS A 100 4.44 -5.37 -12.53
C LYS A 100 5.03 -6.52 -13.34
N ILE A 101 5.10 -7.69 -12.72
CA ILE A 101 5.51 -8.93 -13.36
C ILE A 101 4.27 -9.66 -13.86
N SER A 102 4.31 -10.09 -15.12
CA SER A 102 3.25 -10.93 -15.67
C SER A 102 3.21 -12.29 -14.96
N ALA A 103 2.01 -12.81 -14.71
CA ALA A 103 1.83 -14.11 -14.07
C ALA A 103 2.43 -15.28 -14.88
N LYS A 104 2.65 -15.09 -16.18
CA LYS A 104 3.18 -16.10 -17.12
C LYS A 104 4.63 -15.83 -17.53
N SER A 105 5.32 -14.86 -16.92
CA SER A 105 6.70 -14.53 -17.29
C SER A 105 7.73 -15.53 -16.72
N GLU A 106 8.91 -15.56 -17.33
CA GLU A 106 10.03 -16.37 -16.88
C GLU A 106 10.52 -15.95 -15.47
N GLU A 107 10.52 -14.63 -15.21
CA GLU A 107 10.85 -14.09 -13.90
C GLU A 107 9.91 -14.65 -12.82
N ARG A 108 8.59 -14.74 -13.11
CA ARG A 108 7.64 -15.32 -12.17
C ARG A 108 7.94 -16.77 -11.86
N SER A 109 8.36 -17.54 -12.89
CA SER A 109 8.75 -18.93 -12.73
C SER A 109 10.03 -19.08 -11.91
N ALA A 110 11.04 -18.24 -12.17
CA ALA A 110 12.31 -18.23 -11.41
C ALA A 110 12.07 -17.91 -9.93
N LEU A 111 11.27 -16.88 -9.63
CA LEU A 111 10.93 -16.47 -8.26
C LEU A 111 10.20 -17.56 -7.49
N LYS A 112 9.25 -18.25 -8.12
CA LYS A 112 8.52 -19.36 -7.50
C LYS A 112 9.44 -20.50 -7.05
N LYS A 113 10.51 -20.79 -7.81
CA LYS A 113 11.52 -21.78 -7.41
C LYS A 113 12.30 -21.39 -6.15
N LEU A 114 12.39 -20.07 -5.88
CA LEU A 114 13.01 -19.51 -4.68
C LEU A 114 12.02 -19.33 -3.52
N GLY A 115 10.74 -19.69 -3.68
CA GLY A 115 9.70 -19.46 -2.69
C GLY A 115 9.26 -18.00 -2.57
N ILE A 116 9.55 -17.15 -3.56
CA ILE A 116 9.20 -15.73 -3.57
C ILE A 116 7.89 -15.55 -4.31
N GLU A 117 6.85 -15.12 -3.58
CA GLU A 117 5.52 -14.83 -4.13
C GLU A 117 5.24 -13.32 -4.12
N THR A 118 5.55 -12.66 -5.23
CA THR A 118 5.25 -11.24 -5.42
C THR A 118 5.02 -10.92 -6.89
N GLY A 119 4.27 -9.86 -7.17
CA GLY A 119 3.88 -9.45 -8.52
C GLY A 119 4.54 -8.16 -9.02
N ASN A 120 5.54 -7.63 -8.31
CA ASN A 120 6.26 -6.42 -8.70
C ASN A 120 7.77 -6.63 -8.71
N LEU A 121 8.46 -6.03 -9.69
CA LEU A 121 9.91 -6.16 -9.83
C LEU A 121 10.64 -5.70 -8.58
N TYR A 122 10.32 -4.53 -8.03
CA TYR A 122 11.05 -4.01 -6.87
C TYR A 122 11.03 -4.94 -5.66
N SER A 123 9.89 -5.60 -5.40
CA SER A 123 9.80 -6.55 -4.29
C SER A 123 10.61 -7.81 -4.55
N CYS A 124 10.76 -8.22 -5.81
CA CYS A 124 11.63 -9.34 -6.17
C CYS A 124 13.10 -9.04 -5.93
N PHE A 125 13.56 -7.89 -6.42
CA PHE A 125 14.94 -7.44 -6.21
C PHE A 125 15.31 -7.41 -4.74
N ILE A 126 14.41 -6.87 -3.91
CA ILE A 126 14.62 -6.78 -2.46
C ILE A 126 14.67 -8.17 -1.80
N CYS A 127 13.74 -9.08 -2.16
CA CYS A 127 13.78 -10.44 -1.61
C CYS A 127 15.08 -11.17 -1.96
N ILE A 128 15.50 -11.10 -3.23
CA ILE A 128 16.76 -11.72 -3.68
C ILE A 128 17.95 -11.09 -2.95
N ALA A 129 18.02 -9.76 -2.88
CA ALA A 129 19.10 -9.07 -2.18
C ALA A 129 19.17 -9.45 -0.69
N LEU A 130 18.02 -9.55 0.01
CA LEU A 130 17.99 -10.04 1.39
C LEU A 130 18.47 -11.49 1.52
N MET A 131 18.19 -12.36 0.55
CA MET A 131 18.72 -13.74 0.57
C MET A 131 20.24 -13.74 0.45
N LEU A 132 20.82 -12.85 -0.34
CA LEU A 132 22.26 -12.74 -0.60
C LEU A 132 23.04 -12.03 0.52
N LEU A 133 22.39 -11.31 1.42
CA LEU A 133 23.05 -10.67 2.56
C LEU A 133 23.50 -11.71 3.60
N LYS A 134 24.63 -11.46 4.24
CA LYS A 134 25.06 -12.15 5.45
C LYS A 134 24.11 -11.86 6.61
N LYS A 135 24.12 -12.70 7.64
CA LYS A 135 23.48 -12.35 8.94
C LYS A 135 24.16 -11.10 9.51
N GLY A 136 23.36 -10.11 9.90
CA GLY A 136 23.84 -8.78 10.29
C GLY A 136 24.09 -7.84 9.10
N GLY A 137 23.97 -8.33 7.88
CA GLY A 137 24.07 -7.50 6.67
C GLY A 137 22.86 -6.53 6.54
N GLU A 138 23.10 -5.40 5.91
CA GLU A 138 22.16 -4.29 5.86
C GLU A 138 21.66 -4.04 4.44
N LEU A 139 20.35 -3.84 4.29
CA LEU A 139 19.71 -3.43 3.06
C LEU A 139 19.07 -2.06 3.22
N VAL A 140 19.39 -1.16 2.29
CA VAL A 140 18.67 0.12 2.12
C VAL A 140 18.05 0.15 0.73
N ALA A 141 16.75 0.39 0.67
CA ALA A 141 16.04 0.45 -0.60
C ALA A 141 15.07 1.63 -0.66
N ILE A 142 14.97 2.24 -1.85
CA ILE A 142 13.91 3.19 -2.19
C ILE A 142 12.83 2.47 -3.01
N THR A 143 11.57 2.60 -2.60
CA THR A 143 10.44 1.94 -3.25
C THR A 143 9.16 2.74 -3.11
N PRO A 144 8.13 2.44 -3.95
CA PRO A 144 6.80 2.96 -3.69
C PRO A 144 6.27 2.50 -2.33
N ARG A 145 5.58 3.39 -1.62
CA ARG A 145 4.91 3.10 -0.35
C ARG A 145 3.78 2.06 -0.48
N SER A 146 3.38 1.74 -1.70
CA SER A 146 2.25 0.85 -1.99
C SER A 146 2.34 -0.55 -1.36
N PHE A 147 3.53 -1.02 -0.98
CA PHE A 147 3.66 -2.30 -0.30
C PHE A 147 3.27 -2.26 1.19
N CYS A 148 3.12 -1.06 1.78
CA CYS A 148 2.74 -0.93 3.19
C CYS A 148 1.36 -1.52 3.48
N ASN A 149 0.47 -1.59 2.47
CA ASN A 149 -0.84 -2.24 2.57
C ASN A 149 -1.18 -3.05 1.30
N GLY A 150 -2.42 -3.51 1.21
CA GLY A 150 -2.94 -4.28 0.08
C GLY A 150 -2.56 -5.77 0.12
N PRO A 151 -3.47 -6.63 -0.38
CA PRO A 151 -3.33 -8.08 -0.28
C PRO A 151 -2.19 -8.63 -1.14
N TYR A 152 -1.86 -7.97 -2.26
CA TYR A 152 -0.82 -8.43 -3.19
C TYR A 152 0.60 -8.38 -2.62
N PHE A 153 0.80 -7.63 -1.53
CA PHE A 153 2.11 -7.47 -0.89
C PHE A 153 2.23 -8.18 0.45
N ARG A 154 1.24 -8.97 0.85
CA ARG A 154 1.26 -9.67 2.13
C ARG A 154 2.50 -10.55 2.28
N GLU A 155 2.77 -11.40 1.30
CA GLU A 155 3.93 -12.30 1.33
C GLU A 155 5.25 -11.52 1.29
N PHE A 156 5.31 -10.43 0.55
CA PHE A 156 6.47 -9.55 0.57
C PHE A 156 6.68 -8.91 1.95
N ARG A 157 5.63 -8.40 2.60
CA ARG A 157 5.75 -7.88 3.98
C ARG A 157 6.19 -8.95 4.96
N ASN A 158 5.62 -10.14 4.87
CA ASN A 158 6.05 -11.28 5.68
C ASN A 158 7.54 -11.57 5.48
N PHE A 159 8.02 -11.58 4.25
CA PHE A 159 9.43 -11.82 3.95
C PHE A 159 10.34 -10.74 4.53
N LEU A 160 9.94 -9.46 4.44
CA LEU A 160 10.72 -8.35 4.96
C LEU A 160 10.93 -8.41 6.49
N ILE A 161 9.87 -8.81 7.24
CA ILE A 161 9.88 -8.71 8.71
C ILE A 161 10.23 -10.03 9.40
N ASN A 162 10.03 -11.18 8.75
CA ASN A 162 10.32 -12.47 9.36
C ASN A 162 11.83 -12.70 9.44
N GLY A 163 12.34 -12.72 10.68
CA GLY A 163 13.77 -12.95 10.93
C GLY A 163 14.69 -11.77 10.58
N ASN A 164 14.14 -10.59 10.34
CA ASN A 164 14.89 -9.38 10.04
C ASN A 164 14.46 -8.24 10.97
N ASN A 165 15.29 -7.21 11.07
CA ASN A 165 14.99 -6.00 11.83
C ASN A 165 14.74 -4.82 10.89
N LEU A 166 13.51 -4.34 10.83
CA LEU A 166 13.16 -3.08 10.17
C LEU A 166 13.61 -1.92 11.07
N LYS A 167 14.75 -1.34 10.78
CA LYS A 167 15.40 -0.30 11.59
C LYS A 167 14.82 1.10 11.35
N LYS A 168 14.54 1.42 10.08
CA LYS A 168 14.18 2.80 9.71
C LYS A 168 13.27 2.82 8.49
N ILE A 169 12.33 3.76 8.51
CA ILE A 169 11.55 4.17 7.34
C ILE A 169 11.70 5.69 7.21
N SER A 170 12.06 6.18 6.03
CA SER A 170 12.14 7.61 5.71
C SER A 170 11.10 7.96 4.65
N ILE A 171 10.36 9.03 4.88
CA ILE A 171 9.33 9.56 3.96
C ILE A 171 9.63 11.03 3.62
N PHE A 172 9.09 11.48 2.49
CA PHE A 172 9.15 12.88 2.07
C PHE A 172 7.76 13.51 2.20
N GLU A 173 7.66 14.66 2.87
CA GLU A 173 6.38 15.36 3.09
C GLU A 173 5.77 15.87 1.79
N SER A 174 6.59 16.26 0.84
CA SER A 174 6.16 16.83 -0.44
C SER A 174 6.70 16.04 -1.63
N ARG A 175 5.80 15.44 -2.42
CA ARG A 175 6.11 14.82 -3.71
C ARG A 175 6.66 15.82 -4.73
N LYS A 176 6.17 17.06 -4.69
CA LYS A 176 6.53 18.11 -5.65
C LYS A 176 7.97 18.59 -5.50
N THR A 177 8.57 18.40 -4.34
CA THR A 177 9.94 18.86 -4.07
C THR A 177 10.98 17.76 -4.20
N ALA A 178 10.64 16.51 -3.88
CA ALA A 178 11.59 15.39 -3.84
C ALA A 178 11.83 14.74 -5.22
N PHE A 179 10.82 14.72 -6.09
CA PHE A 179 10.86 14.01 -7.39
C PHE A 179 10.26 14.84 -8.53
N LYS A 180 10.59 16.14 -8.58
CA LYS A 180 10.06 17.09 -9.58
C LYS A 180 10.34 16.68 -11.02
N GLU A 181 11.44 16.00 -11.26
CA GLU A 181 11.93 15.68 -12.61
C GLU A 181 11.34 14.36 -13.15
N ASP A 182 10.90 13.44 -12.28
CA ASP A 182 10.58 12.06 -12.67
C ASP A 182 9.12 11.81 -13.06
N LYS A 183 8.22 12.80 -13.02
CA LYS A 183 6.76 12.65 -13.27
C LYS A 183 6.11 11.48 -12.50
N VAL A 184 6.74 11.00 -11.42
CA VAL A 184 6.25 9.84 -10.66
C VAL A 184 5.18 10.29 -9.67
N LEU A 185 3.94 9.90 -9.92
CA LEU A 185 2.78 10.15 -9.05
C LEU A 185 2.78 9.30 -7.77
N GLN A 186 3.75 8.41 -7.60
CA GLN A 186 3.82 7.49 -6.47
C GLN A 186 4.63 8.10 -5.31
N GLU A 187 4.16 7.87 -4.09
CA GLU A 187 4.89 8.22 -2.88
C GLU A 187 5.95 7.16 -2.62
N ASN A 188 7.22 7.55 -2.72
CA ASN A 188 8.35 6.68 -2.43
C ASN A 188 8.74 6.79 -0.96
N ILE A 189 9.21 5.68 -0.41
CA ILE A 189 9.83 5.61 0.90
C ILE A 189 11.21 4.99 0.77
N ILE A 190 12.10 5.34 1.70
CA ILE A 190 13.37 4.66 1.89
C ILE A 190 13.26 3.85 3.17
N PHE A 191 13.63 2.58 3.14
CA PHE A 191 13.66 1.76 4.34
C PHE A 191 15.00 1.06 4.51
N HIS A 192 15.33 0.79 5.77
CA HIS A 192 16.56 0.12 6.19
C HIS A 192 16.22 -1.13 6.99
N ILE A 193 16.77 -2.26 6.58
CA ILE A 193 16.59 -3.57 7.20
C ILE A 193 17.94 -4.18 7.53
N VAL A 194 18.04 -4.85 8.67
CA VAL A 194 19.20 -5.68 9.06
C VAL A 194 18.77 -7.15 9.09
N LYS A 195 19.45 -7.99 8.30
CA LYS A 195 19.14 -9.42 8.19
C LYS A 195 19.50 -10.17 9.46
N GLY A 196 18.60 -11.02 9.94
CA GLY A 196 18.88 -11.96 11.04
C GLY A 196 19.07 -11.28 12.41
N GLU A 197 18.78 -9.99 12.54
CA GLU A 197 18.77 -9.26 13.81
C GLU A 197 17.37 -9.32 14.44
N LYS A 198 17.30 -9.39 15.76
CA LYS A 198 16.04 -9.32 16.49
C LYS A 198 15.38 -7.95 16.28
N GLN A 199 14.09 -7.96 16.00
CA GLN A 199 13.32 -6.73 15.81
C GLN A 199 13.34 -5.86 17.08
N GLY A 200 13.76 -4.63 16.91
CA GLY A 200 13.71 -3.56 17.91
C GLY A 200 12.76 -2.44 17.49
N ASP A 201 12.95 -1.26 18.07
CA ASP A 201 12.20 -0.05 17.70
C ASP A 201 12.54 0.39 16.28
N VAL A 202 11.56 1.02 15.63
CA VAL A 202 11.66 1.51 14.26
C VAL A 202 11.78 3.03 14.25
N LYS A 203 12.79 3.57 13.59
CA LYS A 203 12.94 5.01 13.38
C LYS A 203 12.11 5.47 12.18
N ILE A 204 11.12 6.32 12.40
CA ILE A 204 10.39 6.99 11.33
C ILE A 204 11.00 8.37 11.12
N SER A 205 11.50 8.63 9.90
CA SER A 205 12.20 9.86 9.55
C SER A 205 11.39 10.61 8.49
N THR A 206 11.11 11.89 8.73
CA THR A 206 10.38 12.75 7.80
C THR A 206 11.30 13.84 7.29
N LEU A 207 11.34 14.01 5.98
CA LEU A 207 12.11 15.03 5.27
C LEU A 207 11.15 15.97 4.57
N SER A 208 11.24 17.26 4.78
CA SER A 208 10.41 18.27 4.08
C SER A 208 10.90 18.49 2.64
N SER A 209 12.20 18.29 2.41
CA SER A 209 12.79 18.32 1.08
C SER A 209 14.01 17.39 0.96
N SER A 210 14.47 17.14 -0.27
CA SER A 210 15.71 16.39 -0.52
C SER A 210 16.97 17.12 -0.05
N LYS A 211 16.85 18.40 0.33
CA LYS A 211 17.95 19.26 0.80
C LYS A 211 17.98 19.44 2.32
N ASP A 212 17.02 18.85 3.03
CA ASP A 212 16.98 18.97 4.49
C ASP A 212 18.17 18.25 5.12
N ILE A 213 18.92 18.97 5.93
CA ILE A 213 20.09 18.48 6.64
C ILE A 213 19.66 17.71 7.90
N GLU A 214 18.55 18.10 8.53
CA GLU A 214 18.04 17.47 9.75
C GLU A 214 16.60 16.96 9.55
N PRO A 215 16.41 15.64 9.41
CA PRO A 215 15.08 15.05 9.36
C PRO A 215 14.42 15.07 10.74
N HIS A 216 13.12 15.29 10.80
CA HIS A 216 12.37 14.99 12.01
C HIS A 216 12.33 13.47 12.21
N ILE A 217 12.79 12.99 13.37
CA ILE A 217 12.88 11.56 13.70
C ILE A 217 11.91 11.25 14.86
N ARG A 218 11.05 10.27 14.65
CA ARG A 218 10.24 9.64 15.69
C ARG A 218 10.67 8.18 15.88
N ILE A 219 10.88 7.77 17.12
CA ILE A 219 11.11 6.37 17.48
C ILE A 219 9.75 5.75 17.80
N CYS A 220 9.41 4.68 17.09
CA CYS A 220 8.17 3.93 17.27
C CYS A 220 8.50 2.53 17.76
N THR A 221 7.70 1.98 18.65
CA THR A 221 7.75 0.54 18.91
C THR A 221 7.36 -0.23 17.64
N PHE A 222 7.82 -1.47 17.52
CA PHE A 222 7.44 -2.29 16.37
C PHE A 222 5.92 -2.51 16.29
N GLU A 223 5.23 -2.58 17.41
CA GLU A 223 3.76 -2.73 17.47
C GLU A 223 3.01 -1.47 17.01
N GLU A 224 3.57 -0.27 17.16
CA GLU A 224 3.01 0.93 16.56
C GLU A 224 3.11 0.89 15.03
N VAL A 225 4.19 0.31 14.49
CA VAL A 225 4.44 0.20 13.05
C VAL A 225 3.66 -0.98 12.44
N ILE A 226 3.64 -2.12 13.12
CA ILE A 226 2.88 -3.32 12.71
C ILE A 226 2.06 -3.81 13.90
N PRO A 227 0.78 -3.38 13.99
CA PRO A 227 -0.06 -3.72 15.13
C PRO A 227 -0.20 -5.23 15.33
N ALA A 228 -0.16 -5.65 16.60
CA ALA A 228 -0.39 -7.03 16.98
C ALA A 228 -1.77 -7.51 16.50
N GLY A 229 -1.86 -8.76 16.05
CA GLY A 229 -3.11 -9.32 15.53
C GLY A 229 -3.51 -8.86 14.12
N ASN A 230 -2.70 -8.06 13.45
CA ASN A 230 -2.91 -7.70 12.04
C ASN A 230 -2.40 -8.82 11.11
N PRO A 231 -3.28 -9.69 10.54
CA PRO A 231 -2.87 -10.82 9.71
C PRO A 231 -2.26 -10.37 8.38
N GLU A 232 -2.58 -9.17 7.94
CA GLU A 232 -2.07 -8.57 6.70
C GLU A 232 -0.70 -7.91 6.88
N LYS A 233 -0.23 -7.74 8.13
CA LYS A 233 1.05 -7.07 8.46
C LYS A 233 1.21 -5.70 7.80
N PHE A 234 0.13 -4.89 7.79
CA PHE A 234 0.21 -3.53 7.26
C PHE A 234 1.21 -2.69 8.06
N ILE A 235 2.00 -1.91 7.32
CA ILE A 235 3.06 -1.07 7.89
C ILE A 235 2.51 0.35 8.07
N HIS A 236 2.36 0.76 9.31
CA HIS A 236 1.93 2.10 9.69
C HIS A 236 3.13 3.03 9.78
N ILE A 237 3.05 4.17 9.11
CA ILE A 237 4.08 5.21 9.14
C ILE A 237 3.55 6.36 9.98
N ILE A 238 3.94 6.38 11.25
CA ILE A 238 3.48 7.33 12.28
C ILE A 238 4.57 8.38 12.49
N THR A 239 4.35 9.59 11.96
CA THR A 239 5.39 10.62 11.91
C THR A 239 5.40 11.56 13.11
N ASN A 240 4.31 11.63 13.86
CA ASN A 240 4.17 12.54 15.01
C ASN A 240 3.23 11.97 16.08
N ASP A 241 3.21 12.62 17.26
CA ASP A 241 2.42 12.18 18.42
C ASP A 241 0.91 12.28 18.21
N PHE A 242 0.45 13.19 17.36
CA PHE A 242 -0.96 13.27 17.02
C PHE A 242 -1.41 12.00 16.27
N GLN A 243 -0.63 11.56 15.30
CA GLN A 243 -0.89 10.30 14.58
C GLN A 243 -0.81 9.08 15.51
N ALA A 244 0.10 9.08 16.49
CA ALA A 244 0.18 8.03 17.49
C ALA A 244 -1.07 7.97 18.37
N LYS A 245 -1.58 9.12 18.83
CA LYS A 245 -2.84 9.20 19.59
C LYS A 245 -4.03 8.67 18.79
N ILE A 246 -4.08 8.97 17.48
CA ILE A 246 -5.11 8.43 16.58
C ILE A 246 -5.00 6.91 16.47
N ALA A 247 -3.81 6.37 16.23
CA ALA A 247 -3.58 4.93 16.16
C ALA A 247 -3.98 4.24 17.47
N HIS A 248 -3.60 4.80 18.60
CA HIS A 248 -3.99 4.30 19.92
C HIS A 248 -5.52 4.33 20.10
N LYS A 249 -6.19 5.44 19.77
CA LYS A 249 -7.66 5.55 19.90
C LYS A 249 -8.39 4.51 19.06
N ILE A 250 -7.94 4.26 17.83
CA ILE A 250 -8.50 3.20 16.97
C ILE A 250 -8.21 1.81 17.54
N SER A 251 -7.01 1.53 18.05
CA SER A 251 -6.65 0.22 18.61
C SER A 251 -7.49 -0.15 19.86
N GLN A 252 -7.99 0.84 20.59
CA GLN A 252 -8.87 0.64 21.75
C GLN A 252 -10.34 0.37 21.38
N MET A 253 -10.71 0.47 20.11
CA MET A 253 -12.07 0.11 19.67
C MET A 253 -12.31 -1.39 19.86
N PRO A 254 -13.47 -1.79 20.46
CA PRO A 254 -13.64 -3.15 20.96
C PRO A 254 -13.81 -4.22 19.87
N CYS A 255 -14.31 -3.85 18.68
CA CYS A 255 -14.77 -4.82 17.69
C CYS A 255 -13.96 -4.80 16.40
N SER A 256 -13.83 -5.93 15.74
CA SER A 256 -13.59 -6.08 14.30
C SER A 256 -14.93 -6.12 13.55
N LEU A 257 -14.92 -6.12 12.22
CA LEU A 257 -16.14 -6.38 11.44
C LEU A 257 -16.72 -7.78 11.73
N GLU A 258 -15.86 -8.76 11.97
CA GLU A 258 -16.26 -10.13 12.31
C GLU A 258 -16.96 -10.17 13.67
N ASP A 259 -16.45 -9.48 14.70
CA ASP A 259 -17.09 -9.35 16.01
C ASP A 259 -18.49 -8.72 15.92
N LEU A 260 -18.70 -7.84 14.94
CA LEU A 260 -20.00 -7.24 14.63
C LEU A 260 -20.90 -8.15 13.77
N ASN A 261 -20.44 -9.34 13.40
CA ASN A 261 -21.07 -10.25 12.42
C ASN A 261 -21.31 -9.55 11.04
N LEU A 262 -20.44 -8.64 10.65
CA LEU A 262 -20.54 -7.90 9.40
C LEU A 262 -19.47 -8.37 8.41
N GLU A 263 -19.85 -8.32 7.15
CA GLU A 263 -18.98 -8.64 6.04
C GLU A 263 -18.84 -7.44 5.11
N ILE A 264 -17.73 -7.39 4.37
CA ILE A 264 -17.53 -6.40 3.33
C ILE A 264 -17.21 -7.09 2.01
N SER A 265 -17.96 -6.74 0.98
CA SER A 265 -17.80 -7.25 -0.38
C SER A 265 -17.58 -6.12 -1.37
N THR A 266 -17.02 -6.46 -2.52
CA THR A 266 -16.95 -5.55 -3.66
C THR A 266 -18.21 -5.69 -4.50
N GLY A 267 -18.72 -4.59 -5.04
CA GLY A 267 -19.84 -4.58 -5.97
C GLY A 267 -19.60 -5.58 -7.11
N ARG A 268 -20.63 -6.36 -7.41
CA ARG A 268 -20.52 -7.53 -8.31
C ARG A 268 -20.72 -7.17 -9.79
N VAL A 269 -21.31 -6.00 -10.07
CA VAL A 269 -21.58 -5.58 -11.45
C VAL A 269 -20.34 -4.95 -12.05
N VAL A 270 -19.86 -5.52 -13.17
CA VAL A 270 -18.71 -5.04 -13.93
C VAL A 270 -19.18 -4.57 -15.29
N ASP A 271 -19.23 -3.27 -15.54
CA ASP A 271 -19.83 -2.65 -16.73
C ASP A 271 -19.50 -3.35 -18.05
N PHE A 272 -18.20 -3.58 -18.31
CA PHE A 272 -17.79 -4.15 -19.60
C PHE A 272 -18.17 -5.64 -19.77
N ARG A 273 -18.47 -6.34 -18.66
CA ARG A 273 -18.91 -7.74 -18.67
C ARG A 273 -20.44 -7.88 -18.75
N THR A 274 -21.16 -6.83 -18.37
CA THR A 274 -22.63 -6.83 -18.31
C THR A 274 -23.26 -5.83 -19.30
N ARG A 275 -22.48 -5.39 -20.30
CA ARG A 275 -22.86 -4.31 -21.23
C ARG A 275 -24.25 -4.50 -21.85
N GLU A 276 -24.60 -5.71 -22.27
CA GLU A 276 -25.89 -6.04 -22.92
C GLU A 276 -27.08 -5.96 -21.98
N ASN A 277 -26.81 -6.03 -20.66
CA ASN A 277 -27.82 -5.94 -19.62
C ASN A 277 -27.92 -4.55 -18.96
N LEU A 278 -27.06 -3.61 -19.36
CA LEU A 278 -27.12 -2.23 -18.86
C LEU A 278 -28.22 -1.46 -19.58
N THR A 279 -29.06 -0.76 -18.82
CA THR A 279 -30.18 0.05 -19.34
C THR A 279 -30.45 1.23 -18.39
N ASN A 280 -31.34 2.12 -18.79
CA ASN A 280 -31.89 3.12 -17.87
C ASN A 280 -33.28 2.67 -17.39
N ILE A 281 -33.61 3.11 -16.16
CA ILE A 281 -34.95 2.87 -15.64
C ILE A 281 -35.99 3.47 -16.59
N ASN A 282 -37.07 2.76 -16.86
CA ASN A 282 -38.15 3.14 -17.81
C ASN A 282 -37.78 3.08 -19.31
N GLU A 283 -36.57 2.69 -19.69
CA GLU A 283 -36.19 2.52 -21.09
C GLU A 283 -36.30 1.06 -21.57
N SER A 284 -36.46 0.12 -20.66
CA SER A 284 -36.58 -1.31 -20.96
C SER A 284 -37.99 -1.83 -20.73
N LEU A 285 -38.48 -2.69 -21.61
CA LEU A 285 -39.69 -3.49 -21.41
C LEU A 285 -39.46 -4.69 -20.50
N GLU A 286 -38.21 -5.04 -20.22
CA GLU A 286 -37.82 -6.12 -19.34
C GLU A 286 -37.77 -5.64 -17.87
N LEU A 287 -37.88 -6.57 -16.96
CA LEU A 287 -37.72 -6.28 -15.53
C LEU A 287 -36.33 -5.72 -15.27
N THR A 288 -36.29 -4.56 -14.63
CA THR A 288 -35.02 -3.86 -14.31
C THR A 288 -34.91 -3.59 -12.81
N THR A 289 -33.66 -3.40 -12.38
CA THR A 289 -33.33 -3.02 -10.98
C THR A 289 -32.33 -1.89 -10.96
N PRO A 290 -32.35 -1.03 -9.94
CA PRO A 290 -31.36 0.05 -9.81
C PRO A 290 -29.92 -0.46 -9.79
N LEU A 291 -29.03 0.29 -10.43
CA LEU A 291 -27.58 0.07 -10.42
C LEU A 291 -26.87 1.29 -9.83
N ILE A 292 -26.15 1.05 -8.74
CA ILE A 292 -25.49 2.13 -7.98
C ILE A 292 -24.00 2.18 -8.33
N TYR A 293 -23.54 3.39 -8.64
CA TYR A 293 -22.17 3.74 -9.00
C TYR A 293 -21.56 4.73 -8.01
N PRO A 294 -20.22 4.97 -8.06
CA PRO A 294 -19.59 6.02 -7.26
C PRO A 294 -20.12 7.43 -7.45
N HIS A 295 -20.71 7.76 -8.62
CA HIS A 295 -21.31 9.09 -8.84
C HIS A 295 -22.65 9.30 -8.12
N ASN A 296 -23.25 8.22 -7.62
CA ASN A 296 -24.47 8.30 -6.80
C ASN A 296 -24.19 8.74 -5.35
N PHE A 297 -22.92 8.88 -4.95
CA PHE A 297 -22.55 9.37 -3.62
C PHE A 297 -22.67 10.90 -3.56
N VAL A 298 -23.66 11.39 -2.84
CA VAL A 298 -23.91 12.82 -2.62
C VAL A 298 -24.00 13.07 -1.12
N ASP A 299 -23.13 13.89 -0.57
CA ASP A 299 -23.09 14.26 0.86
C ASP A 299 -23.20 13.07 1.83
N ASN A 300 -22.44 12.01 1.52
CA ASN A 300 -22.40 10.74 2.26
C ASN A 300 -23.74 9.96 2.29
N VAL A 301 -24.63 10.22 1.34
CA VAL A 301 -25.87 9.47 1.08
C VAL A 301 -25.89 9.02 -0.37
N ILE A 302 -26.55 7.89 -0.64
CA ILE A 302 -26.77 7.44 -2.02
C ILE A 302 -28.02 8.09 -2.57
N CYS A 303 -27.86 8.84 -3.65
CA CYS A 303 -28.95 9.41 -4.44
C CYS A 303 -29.09 8.62 -5.74
N TRP A 304 -30.31 8.15 -6.03
CA TRP A 304 -30.64 7.45 -7.26
C TRP A 304 -32.11 7.72 -7.66
N PRO A 305 -32.40 7.88 -8.96
CA PRO A 305 -31.48 7.98 -10.08
C PRO A 305 -30.79 9.35 -10.17
N ILE A 306 -29.53 9.34 -10.62
CA ILE A 306 -28.84 10.57 -11.03
C ILE A 306 -28.55 10.47 -12.52
N PRO A 307 -28.97 11.43 -13.35
CA PRO A 307 -28.65 11.44 -14.78
C PRO A 307 -27.12 11.46 -15.00
N HIS A 308 -26.67 10.62 -15.91
CA HIS A 308 -25.25 10.54 -16.28
C HIS A 308 -25.08 10.23 -17.77
N ASN A 309 -24.29 11.04 -18.49
CA ASN A 309 -24.18 10.95 -19.96
C ASN A 309 -23.56 9.66 -20.50
N LYS A 310 -22.87 8.89 -19.66
CA LYS A 310 -22.08 7.70 -20.07
C LYS A 310 -22.42 6.44 -19.28
N LYS A 311 -23.31 6.50 -18.31
CA LYS A 311 -23.60 5.38 -17.41
C LYS A 311 -25.10 5.14 -17.34
N SER A 312 -25.48 3.90 -17.59
CA SER A 312 -26.82 3.42 -17.36
C SER A 312 -27.12 3.35 -15.88
N ASN A 313 -28.32 3.67 -15.45
CA ASN A 313 -28.70 3.70 -14.03
C ASN A 313 -29.44 2.45 -13.55
N ALA A 314 -29.63 1.45 -14.44
CA ALA A 314 -30.33 0.21 -14.15
C ALA A 314 -29.70 -1.00 -14.82
N LEU A 315 -30.01 -2.17 -14.32
CA LEU A 315 -29.60 -3.48 -14.84
C LEU A 315 -30.84 -4.32 -15.11
N LYS A 316 -30.90 -5.00 -16.25
CA LYS A 316 -31.94 -5.99 -16.56
C LYS A 316 -31.81 -7.18 -15.61
N VAL A 317 -32.95 -7.69 -15.12
CA VAL A 317 -33.00 -8.84 -14.22
C VAL A 317 -33.28 -10.10 -15.02
N ASN A 318 -32.28 -10.93 -15.21
CA ASN A 318 -32.36 -12.21 -15.93
C ASN A 318 -31.43 -13.25 -15.28
N GLN A 319 -31.28 -14.43 -15.90
CA GLN A 319 -30.44 -15.51 -15.38
C GLN A 319 -28.96 -15.11 -15.22
N ASP A 320 -28.43 -14.29 -16.14
CA ASP A 320 -27.03 -13.88 -16.14
C ASP A 320 -26.73 -12.84 -15.06
N THR A 321 -27.71 -12.00 -14.71
CA THR A 321 -27.53 -10.88 -13.79
C THR A 321 -27.98 -11.16 -12.37
N LYS A 322 -28.88 -12.14 -12.16
CA LYS A 322 -29.46 -12.45 -10.84
C LYS A 322 -28.41 -12.69 -9.77
N SER A 323 -27.31 -13.37 -10.10
CA SER A 323 -26.20 -13.62 -9.16
C SER A 323 -25.37 -12.39 -8.79
N LEU A 324 -25.51 -11.29 -9.57
CA LEU A 324 -24.80 -10.03 -9.35
C LEU A 324 -25.56 -9.09 -8.42
N LEU A 325 -26.83 -9.38 -8.14
CA LEU A 325 -27.72 -8.56 -7.35
C LEU A 325 -27.70 -8.98 -5.88
N VAL A 326 -28.08 -8.04 -5.02
CA VAL A 326 -28.31 -8.28 -3.58
C VAL A 326 -29.70 -7.81 -3.19
N PRO A 327 -30.31 -8.33 -2.08
CA PRO A 327 -31.56 -7.82 -1.58
C PRO A 327 -31.55 -6.32 -1.35
N ASN A 328 -32.63 -5.63 -1.66
CA ASN A 328 -32.77 -4.20 -1.46
C ASN A 328 -33.01 -3.91 0.03
N GLY A 329 -32.00 -3.45 0.74
CA GLY A 329 -31.99 -3.17 2.17
C GLY A 329 -31.08 -1.99 2.50
N TYR A 330 -30.83 -1.71 3.76
CA TYR A 330 -29.89 -0.67 4.17
C TYR A 330 -28.45 -1.17 4.04
N TYR A 331 -27.56 -0.38 3.46
CA TYR A 331 -26.15 -0.69 3.28
C TYR A 331 -25.24 0.52 3.56
N VAL A 332 -23.98 0.24 3.80
CA VAL A 332 -22.92 1.24 3.73
C VAL A 332 -22.09 0.96 2.48
N LEU A 333 -22.10 1.88 1.54
CA LEU A 333 -21.27 1.80 0.34
C LEU A 333 -20.00 2.61 0.52
N ILE A 334 -18.88 2.14 0.01
CA ILE A 334 -17.57 2.80 0.10
C ILE A 334 -16.95 2.88 -1.29
N LYS A 335 -16.50 4.06 -1.70
CA LYS A 335 -15.74 4.21 -2.97
C LYS A 335 -14.44 3.43 -2.90
N ARG A 336 -14.18 2.60 -3.92
CA ARG A 336 -12.93 1.85 -4.04
C ARG A 336 -11.77 2.67 -4.57
N LEU A 337 -12.04 3.73 -5.32
CA LEU A 337 -11.03 4.58 -5.93
C LEU A 337 -11.17 5.98 -5.35
N THR A 338 -10.16 6.40 -4.63
CA THR A 338 -10.02 7.76 -4.13
C THR A 338 -8.57 8.18 -4.30
N ALA A 339 -8.34 9.37 -4.81
CA ALA A 339 -6.99 9.90 -4.93
C ALA A 339 -6.47 10.30 -3.54
N LYS A 340 -5.17 10.28 -3.36
CA LYS A 340 -4.54 10.65 -2.08
C LYS A 340 -4.71 12.14 -1.78
N GLU A 341 -4.80 12.93 -2.83
CA GLU A 341 -5.04 14.39 -2.81
C GLU A 341 -6.50 14.74 -2.50
N GLU A 342 -7.42 13.78 -2.56
CA GLU A 342 -8.79 14.00 -2.16
C GLU A 342 -8.87 14.30 -0.66
N GLN A 343 -9.86 15.12 -0.30
CA GLN A 343 -10.09 15.56 1.07
C GLN A 343 -10.19 14.38 2.04
N LYS A 344 -10.78 13.26 1.57
CA LYS A 344 -10.89 11.99 2.32
C LYS A 344 -10.43 10.80 1.50
N ARG A 345 -9.79 9.86 2.18
CA ARG A 345 -9.43 8.55 1.60
C ARG A 345 -10.58 7.56 1.66
N ILE A 346 -11.28 7.49 2.78
CA ILE A 346 -12.50 6.69 2.90
C ILE A 346 -13.68 7.60 2.64
N VAL A 347 -14.44 7.29 1.60
CA VAL A 347 -15.69 7.97 1.25
C VAL A 347 -16.79 6.93 1.33
N ALA A 348 -17.52 6.94 2.44
CA ALA A 348 -18.64 6.05 2.70
C ALA A 348 -19.96 6.80 2.48
N ALA A 349 -20.99 6.09 2.02
CA ALA A 349 -22.32 6.62 1.84
C ALA A 349 -23.39 5.65 2.37
N TYR A 350 -24.35 6.19 3.07
CA TYR A 350 -25.55 5.50 3.52
C TYR A 350 -26.48 5.24 2.34
N TYR A 351 -26.86 3.99 2.16
CA TYR A 351 -27.85 3.57 1.19
C TYR A 351 -29.13 3.13 1.92
N ALA A 352 -30.25 3.77 1.61
CA ALA A 352 -31.59 3.36 2.01
C ALA A 352 -32.28 2.55 0.89
N PRO A 353 -33.13 1.56 1.22
CA PRO A 353 -33.82 0.78 0.19
C PRO A 353 -34.70 1.67 -0.68
N ILE A 354 -34.62 1.47 -2.01
CA ILE A 354 -35.39 2.21 -2.99
C ILE A 354 -36.75 1.52 -3.16
N SER A 355 -37.85 2.27 -2.97
CA SER A 355 -39.20 1.74 -3.08
C SER A 355 -39.48 1.15 -4.48
N GLY A 356 -40.21 0.05 -4.52
CA GLY A 356 -40.61 -0.62 -5.76
C GLY A 356 -39.61 -1.63 -6.32
N PHE A 357 -38.51 -1.92 -5.60
CA PHE A 357 -37.52 -2.92 -6.03
C PHE A 357 -37.20 -3.88 -4.91
N ASP A 358 -37.10 -5.18 -5.24
CA ASP A 358 -36.71 -6.24 -4.27
C ASP A 358 -35.20 -6.44 -4.25
N MET A 359 -34.52 -6.13 -5.32
CA MET A 359 -33.08 -6.35 -5.51
C MET A 359 -32.39 -5.06 -5.95
N ILE A 360 -31.06 -5.02 -5.80
CA ILE A 360 -30.22 -3.88 -6.15
C ILE A 360 -28.86 -4.34 -6.68
N GLY A 361 -28.29 -3.62 -7.66
CA GLY A 361 -26.96 -3.83 -8.18
C GLY A 361 -25.94 -2.82 -7.66
N PHE A 362 -24.75 -3.27 -7.26
CA PHE A 362 -23.62 -2.41 -6.91
C PHE A 362 -22.48 -2.60 -7.91
N GLU A 363 -21.98 -1.50 -8.48
CA GLU A 363 -20.88 -1.51 -9.45
C GLU A 363 -19.54 -1.77 -8.77
N ASN A 364 -18.60 -2.41 -9.45
CA ASN A 364 -17.36 -2.95 -8.89
C ASN A 364 -16.33 -1.89 -8.42
N LYS A 365 -16.58 -0.62 -8.64
CA LYS A 365 -15.80 0.50 -8.05
C LYS A 365 -16.35 0.95 -6.69
N THR A 366 -17.26 0.17 -6.12
CA THR A 366 -17.76 0.31 -4.75
C THR A 366 -17.48 -0.95 -3.94
N ASN A 367 -17.21 -0.80 -2.66
CA ASN A 367 -17.37 -1.84 -1.67
C ASN A 367 -18.68 -1.60 -0.91
N TYR A 368 -19.25 -2.65 -0.30
CA TYR A 368 -20.43 -2.52 0.53
C TYR A 368 -20.34 -3.41 1.77
N ILE A 369 -20.82 -2.88 2.90
CA ILE A 369 -20.93 -3.62 4.17
C ILE A 369 -22.33 -4.21 4.26
N HIS A 370 -22.40 -5.50 4.67
CA HIS A 370 -23.62 -6.28 4.68
C HIS A 370 -23.63 -7.32 5.82
N PHE A 371 -24.80 -7.84 6.14
CA PHE A 371 -24.97 -8.99 7.02
C PHE A 371 -25.37 -10.20 6.19
N ARG A 372 -24.45 -11.16 6.00
CA ARG A 372 -24.69 -12.42 5.25
C ARG A 372 -25.38 -12.19 3.89
N ASN A 373 -24.88 -11.28 3.10
CA ASN A 373 -25.44 -10.81 1.83
C ASN A 373 -26.82 -10.10 1.91
N ASN A 374 -27.30 -9.76 3.10
CA ASN A 374 -28.52 -8.98 3.31
C ASN A 374 -28.19 -7.57 3.80
N GLY A 375 -29.20 -6.70 3.79
CA GLY A 375 -29.09 -5.35 4.35
C GLY A 375 -28.84 -5.36 5.87
N LEU A 376 -28.48 -4.19 6.37
CA LEU A 376 -28.22 -3.89 7.78
C LEU A 376 -29.48 -3.33 8.47
N ASP A 377 -29.41 -3.18 9.78
CA ASP A 377 -30.28 -2.28 10.51
C ASP A 377 -30.02 -0.83 10.10
N GLU A 378 -31.05 0.00 9.97
CA GLU A 378 -30.93 1.39 9.49
C GLU A 378 -29.96 2.21 10.34
N ASN A 379 -30.13 2.19 11.66
CA ASN A 379 -29.30 2.96 12.59
C ASN A 379 -27.85 2.47 12.55
N LEU A 380 -27.63 1.15 12.40
CA LEU A 380 -26.31 0.59 12.25
C LEU A 380 -25.65 1.07 10.95
N ALA A 381 -26.36 1.10 9.83
CA ALA A 381 -25.84 1.61 8.55
C ALA A 381 -25.49 3.10 8.64
N LYS A 382 -26.34 3.92 9.26
CA LYS A 382 -26.05 5.34 9.51
C LYS A 382 -24.82 5.54 10.40
N GLY A 383 -24.73 4.81 11.50
CA GLY A 383 -23.60 4.92 12.44
C GLY A 383 -22.28 4.47 11.84
N LEU A 384 -22.27 3.37 11.06
CA LEU A 384 -21.10 2.92 10.32
C LEU A 384 -20.67 3.95 9.25
N THR A 385 -21.63 4.56 8.55
CA THR A 385 -21.35 5.62 7.58
C THR A 385 -20.67 6.81 8.24
N ALA A 386 -21.18 7.25 9.40
CA ALA A 386 -20.59 8.33 10.18
C ALA A 386 -19.18 7.95 10.66
N TYR A 387 -19.01 6.78 11.27
CA TYR A 387 -17.73 6.31 11.77
C TYR A 387 -16.66 6.27 10.66
N LEU A 388 -16.97 5.66 9.51
CA LEU A 388 -16.04 5.55 8.39
C LEU A 388 -15.68 6.89 7.74
N ASN A 389 -16.59 7.88 7.80
CA ASN A 389 -16.32 9.23 7.29
C ASN A 389 -15.67 10.15 8.33
N SER A 390 -15.40 9.69 9.55
CA SER A 390 -14.76 10.53 10.56
C SER A 390 -13.33 10.91 10.20
N SER A 391 -12.91 12.08 10.67
CA SER A 391 -11.51 12.53 10.57
C SER A 391 -10.56 11.57 11.32
N LEU A 392 -11.05 10.89 12.37
CA LEU A 392 -10.31 9.86 13.10
C LEU A 392 -9.92 8.70 12.19
N VAL A 393 -10.90 8.14 11.49
CA VAL A 393 -10.68 6.97 10.60
C VAL A 393 -9.87 7.38 9.38
N ASP A 394 -10.10 8.54 8.78
CA ASP A 394 -9.32 9.03 7.64
C ASP A 394 -7.84 9.23 8.01
N ALA A 395 -7.56 9.87 9.15
CA ALA A 395 -6.20 10.09 9.62
C ALA A 395 -5.47 8.77 9.96
N TYR A 396 -6.18 7.80 10.55
CA TYR A 396 -5.63 6.46 10.78
C TYR A 396 -5.33 5.72 9.47
N PHE A 397 -6.28 5.74 8.54
CA PHE A 397 -6.16 5.07 7.25
C PHE A 397 -4.96 5.59 6.44
N ARG A 398 -4.70 6.89 6.50
CA ARG A 398 -3.54 7.53 5.84
C ARG A 398 -2.20 7.07 6.38
N GLN A 399 -2.12 6.51 7.57
CA GLN A 399 -0.86 6.02 8.15
C GLN A 399 -0.29 4.84 7.38
N PHE A 400 -1.12 3.97 6.80
CA PHE A 400 -0.67 2.78 6.10
C PHE A 400 -1.07 2.71 4.63
N ASN A 401 -2.13 3.40 4.20
CA ASN A 401 -2.60 3.30 2.83
C ASN A 401 -1.69 4.07 1.85
N GLY A 402 -0.97 3.33 1.02
CA GLY A 402 -0.10 3.85 -0.04
C GLY A 402 -0.67 3.71 -1.46
N HIS A 403 -1.89 3.18 -1.61
CA HIS A 403 -2.55 2.99 -2.91
C HIS A 403 -3.61 4.05 -3.19
N THR A 404 -4.05 4.15 -4.45
CA THR A 404 -5.26 4.89 -4.83
C THR A 404 -6.55 4.10 -4.56
N GLN A 405 -6.43 2.81 -4.24
CA GLN A 405 -7.56 1.94 -3.94
C GLN A 405 -7.79 1.83 -2.43
N VAL A 406 -9.06 1.74 -2.06
CA VAL A 406 -9.55 1.33 -0.75
C VAL A 406 -10.06 -0.10 -0.91
N ASN A 407 -9.26 -1.07 -0.47
CA ASN A 407 -9.61 -2.49 -0.62
C ASN A 407 -10.49 -2.94 0.55
N SER A 408 -11.28 -3.99 0.33
CA SER A 408 -12.05 -4.61 1.42
C SER A 408 -11.15 -5.12 2.54
N SER A 409 -9.95 -5.61 2.24
CA SER A 409 -8.94 -5.99 3.24
C SER A 409 -8.52 -4.83 4.13
N ASP A 410 -8.38 -3.62 3.56
CA ASP A 410 -8.00 -2.42 4.31
C ASP A 410 -9.06 -2.05 5.35
N LEU A 411 -10.34 -2.26 5.02
CA LEU A 411 -11.47 -1.97 5.90
C LEU A 411 -11.70 -3.09 6.94
N ARG A 412 -11.36 -4.35 6.64
CA ARG A 412 -11.46 -5.46 7.60
C ARG A 412 -10.51 -5.34 8.77
N ILE A 413 -9.35 -4.74 8.58
CA ILE A 413 -8.36 -4.58 9.66
C ILE A 413 -8.64 -3.39 10.57
N LEU A 414 -9.56 -2.50 10.20
CA LEU A 414 -9.99 -1.42 11.09
C LEU A 414 -10.64 -2.03 12.35
N ARG A 415 -10.46 -1.33 13.46
CA ARG A 415 -11.24 -1.60 14.66
C ARG A 415 -12.46 -0.69 14.67
N TYR A 416 -13.54 -1.17 15.22
CA TYR A 416 -14.86 -0.54 15.20
C TYR A 416 -15.41 -0.37 16.63
N PRO A 417 -16.23 0.66 16.89
CA PRO A 417 -17.03 0.72 18.10
C PRO A 417 -17.97 -0.48 18.24
N SER A 418 -18.54 -0.68 19.43
CA SER A 418 -19.53 -1.71 19.63
C SER A 418 -20.79 -1.48 18.78
N ILE A 419 -21.56 -2.54 18.52
CA ILE A 419 -22.81 -2.45 17.75
C ILE A 419 -23.79 -1.45 18.36
N ASP A 420 -23.89 -1.40 19.69
CA ASP A 420 -24.77 -0.47 20.39
C ASP A 420 -24.31 0.98 20.25
N THR A 421 -22.98 1.21 20.34
CA THR A 421 -22.40 2.54 20.09
C THR A 421 -22.68 3.00 18.65
N LEU A 422 -22.50 2.12 17.66
CA LEU A 422 -22.78 2.43 16.26
C LEU A 422 -24.26 2.71 16.02
N LYS A 423 -25.17 1.90 16.58
CA LYS A 423 -26.63 2.16 16.48
C LYS A 423 -27.04 3.48 17.15
N ASN A 424 -26.50 3.76 18.33
CA ASN A 424 -26.76 5.02 19.01
C ASN A 424 -26.22 6.23 18.21
N LEU A 425 -25.04 6.11 17.64
CA LEU A 425 -24.48 7.11 16.74
C LEU A 425 -25.42 7.36 15.55
N GLY A 426 -25.88 6.29 14.89
CA GLY A 426 -26.77 6.39 13.74
C GLY A 426 -28.17 6.91 14.08
N LYS A 427 -28.65 6.65 15.29
CA LYS A 427 -29.94 7.19 15.76
C LYS A 427 -29.89 8.69 16.01
N ASN A 428 -28.73 9.21 16.46
CA ASN A 428 -28.59 10.60 16.92
C ASN A 428 -27.99 11.52 15.84
N ILE A 429 -27.46 10.95 14.73
CA ILE A 429 -26.87 11.77 13.67
C ILE A 429 -27.97 12.39 12.81
N GLU A 430 -28.03 13.73 12.78
CA GLU A 430 -29.03 14.49 12.01
C GLU A 430 -28.53 14.73 10.57
N SER A 431 -27.23 14.93 10.39
CA SER A 431 -26.62 15.12 9.09
C SER A 431 -25.25 14.43 8.98
N PHE A 432 -24.84 14.09 7.77
CA PHE A 432 -23.49 13.57 7.52
C PHE A 432 -22.47 14.69 7.22
N SER A 433 -22.68 15.90 7.77
CA SER A 433 -21.67 16.95 7.72
C SER A 433 -20.43 16.56 8.52
N GLN A 434 -19.24 16.99 8.09
CA GLN A 434 -17.98 16.61 8.77
C GLN A 434 -17.95 17.07 10.22
N VAL A 435 -18.45 18.26 10.48
CA VAL A 435 -18.48 18.86 11.83
C VAL A 435 -19.33 18.00 12.77
N GLU A 436 -20.50 17.56 12.31
CA GLU A 436 -21.40 16.73 13.12
C GLU A 436 -20.86 15.31 13.34
N ILE A 437 -20.31 14.71 12.29
CA ILE A 437 -19.64 13.40 12.39
C ILE A 437 -18.53 13.45 13.45
N ASP A 438 -17.61 14.40 13.35
CA ASP A 438 -16.45 14.48 14.25
C ASP A 438 -16.84 14.82 15.69
N LYS A 439 -17.86 15.68 15.88
CA LYS A 439 -18.45 15.97 17.19
C LYS A 439 -19.08 14.73 17.80
N SER A 440 -19.84 13.95 17.04
CA SER A 440 -20.56 12.76 17.51
C SER A 440 -19.61 11.62 17.90
N ILE A 441 -18.40 11.59 17.33
CA ILE A 441 -17.35 10.57 17.63
C ILE A 441 -16.44 11.04 18.78
N GLY A 442 -16.60 12.27 19.25
CA GLY A 442 -15.81 12.81 20.35
C GLY A 442 -14.34 13.04 19.96
N LEU A 443 -14.13 13.66 18.81
CA LEU A 443 -12.78 14.05 18.33
C LEU A 443 -12.33 15.41 18.87
N PHE A 444 -13.26 16.23 19.37
CA PHE A 444 -13.03 17.54 19.95
C PHE A 444 -13.50 17.61 21.39
#